data_3ff14c1b928846e37dd0e658c1ec948e
#
_entry.id   3ff14c1b928846e37dd0e658c1ec948e
#
_cell.length_a   1.000
_cell.length_b   1.000
_cell.length_c   1.000
_cell.angle_alpha   90.00
_cell.angle_beta   90.00
_cell.angle_gamma   90.00
#
_symmetry.space_group_name_H-M   'P 1'
#
loop_
_entity.id
_entity.type
_entity.pdbx_description
1 polymer ?
#
loop_
_entity_poly.entity_id
_entity_poly.type
_entity_poly.pdbx_seq_one_letter_code
_entity_poly.pdbx_strand_id
1 'polypeptide(L)'
;CDNFKYLKDEKNVKEVRSIVSKLKKKNKKIILRPVNYGLQKNIVSGVNKLINKYGKVIVLEDDMITSRYFLKYMNDGLIKYKNSKNVASIHGYSYPNNLTKRKIYYFFLRGSDCWGWATWKRAWKYYNYDSEKLYSQIMKRNISKEFNFNNSYDYTGMLKQNIQKKNNSWAIKWYAS
;
A
#
# COMPACT_ATOMS: atom_id res chain seq x y z
N CYS A 1 -2.69 -7.14 -13.91
CA CYS A 1 -1.89 -8.38 -13.94
C CYS A 1 -0.50 -8.12 -14.50
N ASP A 2 0.52 -8.51 -13.78
CA ASP A 2 1.91 -8.45 -14.25
C ASP A 2 2.18 -9.54 -15.30
N ASN A 3 3.38 -9.54 -15.88
CA ASN A 3 3.85 -10.61 -16.74
C ASN A 3 4.84 -11.51 -15.99
N PHE A 4 5.15 -12.68 -16.55
CA PHE A 4 6.14 -13.58 -15.94
C PHE A 4 7.55 -12.95 -15.96
N LYS A 5 8.31 -13.26 -14.92
CA LYS A 5 9.73 -12.88 -14.82
C LYS A 5 10.63 -14.01 -15.35
N TYR A 6 10.22 -15.23 -15.10
CA TYR A 6 10.96 -16.44 -15.51
C TYR A 6 10.04 -17.29 -16.40
N LEU A 7 10.59 -17.96 -17.41
CA LEU A 7 9.83 -18.82 -18.36
C LEU A 7 9.00 -19.89 -17.64
N LYS A 8 9.48 -20.44 -16.53
CA LYS A 8 8.75 -21.43 -15.71
C LYS A 8 7.40 -20.90 -15.20
N ASP A 9 7.24 -19.57 -15.05
CA ASP A 9 6.02 -18.96 -14.52
C ASP A 9 5.01 -18.61 -15.62
N GLU A 10 5.35 -18.79 -16.89
CA GLU A 10 4.51 -18.38 -18.03
C GLU A 10 3.12 -19.04 -18.03
N LYS A 11 3.07 -20.34 -17.74
CA LYS A 11 1.81 -21.10 -17.66
C LYS A 11 0.88 -20.52 -16.60
N ASN A 12 1.40 -20.29 -15.38
CA ASN A 12 0.62 -19.76 -14.26
C ASN A 12 0.12 -18.33 -14.54
N VAL A 13 0.95 -17.49 -15.15
CA VAL A 13 0.55 -16.13 -15.53
C VAL A 13 -0.55 -16.16 -16.59
N LYS A 14 -0.48 -17.03 -17.60
CA LYS A 14 -1.52 -17.22 -18.62
C LYS A 14 -2.84 -17.66 -17.96
N GLU A 15 -2.78 -18.59 -17.00
CA GLU A 15 -3.95 -19.08 -16.27
C GLU A 15 -4.61 -17.96 -15.47
N VAL A 16 -3.84 -17.22 -14.65
CA VAL A 16 -4.36 -16.07 -13.88
C VAL A 16 -4.99 -15.03 -14.81
N ARG A 17 -4.36 -14.71 -15.93
CA ARG A 17 -4.92 -13.77 -16.90
C ARG A 17 -6.23 -14.27 -17.53
N SER A 18 -6.34 -15.57 -17.79
CA SER A 18 -7.58 -16.20 -18.25
C SER A 18 -8.69 -16.08 -17.22
N ILE A 19 -8.41 -16.39 -15.95
CA ILE A 19 -9.38 -16.26 -14.84
C ILE A 19 -9.88 -14.83 -14.74
N VAL A 20 -8.95 -13.87 -14.68
CA VAL A 20 -9.29 -12.44 -14.53
C VAL A 20 -10.10 -11.92 -15.72
N SER A 21 -9.79 -12.36 -16.94
CA SER A 21 -10.54 -11.94 -18.14
C SER A 21 -11.98 -12.46 -18.16
N LYS A 22 -12.23 -13.66 -17.62
CA LYS A 22 -13.56 -14.27 -17.53
C LYS A 22 -14.45 -13.66 -16.46
N LEU A 23 -13.91 -12.90 -15.50
CA LEU A 23 -14.71 -12.25 -14.46
C LEU A 23 -15.69 -11.25 -15.08
N LYS A 24 -16.99 -11.56 -15.04
CA LYS A 24 -18.07 -10.68 -15.52
C LYS A 24 -18.38 -9.63 -14.44
N LYS A 25 -17.73 -8.48 -14.48
CA LYS A 25 -18.04 -7.33 -13.58
C LYS A 25 -18.20 -6.05 -14.39
N LYS A 26 -19.29 -5.32 -14.13
CA LYS A 26 -19.52 -3.98 -14.68
C LYS A 26 -18.40 -3.04 -14.20
N ASN A 27 -17.91 -2.18 -15.08
CA ASN A 27 -16.83 -1.22 -14.79
C ASN A 27 -15.45 -1.82 -14.46
N LYS A 28 -15.22 -3.09 -14.82
CA LYS A 28 -13.89 -3.72 -14.71
C LYS A 28 -12.98 -3.19 -15.81
N LYS A 29 -11.76 -2.82 -15.43
CA LYS A 29 -10.65 -2.56 -16.36
C LYS A 29 -9.47 -3.44 -15.99
N ILE A 30 -9.07 -4.31 -16.93
CA ILE A 30 -7.90 -5.17 -16.77
C ILE A 30 -6.72 -4.47 -17.46
N ILE A 31 -5.58 -4.41 -16.78
CA ILE A 31 -4.31 -3.94 -17.33
C ILE A 31 -3.36 -5.14 -17.36
N LEU A 32 -3.10 -5.66 -18.53
CA LEU A 32 -2.10 -6.70 -18.77
C LEU A 32 -0.78 -6.04 -19.13
N ARG A 33 0.26 -6.32 -18.37
CA ARG A 33 1.59 -5.76 -18.64
C ARG A 33 2.29 -6.58 -19.71
N PRO A 34 2.93 -5.95 -20.72
CA PRO A 34 3.64 -6.68 -21.77
C PRO A 34 4.91 -7.36 -21.25
N VAL A 35 5.54 -6.80 -20.23
CA VAL A 35 6.72 -7.33 -19.53
C VAL A 35 6.50 -7.35 -18.04
N ASN A 36 7.34 -8.05 -17.28
CA ASN A 36 7.28 -8.03 -15.82
C ASN A 36 7.72 -6.66 -15.29
N TYR A 37 6.83 -5.99 -14.58
CA TYR A 37 7.08 -4.69 -13.95
C TYR A 37 7.63 -4.84 -12.52
N GLY A 38 7.40 -6.00 -11.90
CA GLY A 38 7.62 -6.23 -10.49
C GLY A 38 6.61 -5.49 -9.60
N LEU A 39 6.56 -5.90 -8.33
CA LEU A 39 5.54 -5.45 -7.38
C LEU A 39 5.50 -3.93 -7.25
N GLN A 40 6.63 -3.29 -6.93
CA GLN A 40 6.68 -1.84 -6.70
C GLN A 40 6.14 -1.04 -7.89
N LYS A 41 6.67 -1.27 -9.09
CA LYS A 41 6.28 -0.51 -10.29
C LYS A 41 4.81 -0.77 -10.65
N ASN A 42 4.33 -1.99 -10.41
CA ASN A 42 2.95 -2.37 -10.71
C ASN A 42 1.97 -1.65 -9.77
N ILE A 43 2.19 -1.72 -8.45
CA ILE A 43 1.36 -1.03 -7.45
C ILE A 43 1.39 0.48 -7.66
N VAL A 44 2.57 1.09 -7.68
CA VAL A 44 2.71 2.55 -7.76
C VAL A 44 2.14 3.11 -9.07
N SER A 45 2.36 2.45 -10.21
CA SER A 45 1.76 2.89 -11.47
C SER A 45 0.23 2.76 -11.48
N GLY A 46 -0.30 1.71 -10.84
CA GLY A 46 -1.74 1.52 -10.67
C GLY A 46 -2.36 2.62 -9.82
N VAL A 47 -1.77 2.89 -8.65
CA VAL A 47 -2.19 3.96 -7.75
C VAL A 47 -2.13 5.32 -8.43
N ASN A 48 -1.01 5.67 -9.07
CA ASN A 48 -0.85 6.92 -9.80
C ASN A 48 -1.95 7.12 -10.86
N LYS A 49 -2.25 6.07 -11.64
CA LYS A 49 -3.29 6.14 -12.67
C LYS A 49 -4.67 6.42 -12.09
N LEU A 50 -5.04 5.73 -11.01
CA LEU A 50 -6.36 5.88 -10.38
C LEU A 50 -6.48 7.18 -9.60
N ILE A 51 -5.47 7.56 -8.84
CA ILE A 51 -5.45 8.80 -8.05
C ILE A 51 -5.52 10.04 -8.95
N ASN A 52 -4.81 10.03 -10.08
CA ASN A 52 -4.88 11.15 -11.02
C ASN A 52 -6.25 11.28 -11.67
N LYS A 53 -6.95 10.17 -11.89
CA LYS A 53 -8.29 10.18 -12.48
C LYS A 53 -9.39 10.47 -11.48
N TYR A 54 -9.32 9.90 -10.27
CA TYR A 54 -10.44 9.89 -9.31
C TYR A 54 -10.14 10.63 -8.01
N GLY A 55 -8.92 11.12 -7.80
CA GLY A 55 -8.49 11.84 -6.60
C GLY A 55 -8.30 10.97 -5.35
N LYS A 56 -8.73 9.72 -5.39
CA LYS A 56 -8.64 8.74 -4.29
C LYS A 56 -8.60 7.31 -4.83
N VAL A 57 -8.11 6.35 -4.02
CA VAL A 57 -8.00 4.95 -4.40
C VAL A 57 -8.14 4.05 -3.17
N ILE A 58 -8.72 2.86 -3.36
CA ILE A 58 -8.63 1.72 -2.45
C ILE A 58 -7.75 0.69 -3.13
N VAL A 59 -6.78 0.13 -2.40
CA VAL A 59 -5.80 -0.84 -2.91
C VAL A 59 -5.91 -2.14 -2.14
N LEU A 60 -5.96 -3.24 -2.88
CA LEU A 60 -5.89 -4.62 -2.39
C LEU A 60 -4.85 -5.36 -3.22
N GLU A 61 -4.12 -6.25 -2.58
CA GLU A 61 -3.28 -7.25 -3.24
C GLU A 61 -4.08 -8.56 -3.40
N ASP A 62 -3.63 -9.47 -4.23
CA ASP A 62 -4.37 -10.65 -4.68
C ASP A 62 -4.42 -11.78 -3.63
N ASP A 63 -3.60 -11.71 -2.60
CA ASP A 63 -3.52 -12.66 -1.48
C ASP A 63 -4.37 -12.24 -0.25
N MET A 64 -5.24 -11.22 -0.40
CA MET A 64 -6.03 -10.69 0.71
C MET A 64 -7.47 -11.18 0.70
N ILE A 65 -7.94 -11.61 1.87
CA ILE A 65 -9.35 -11.90 2.13
C ILE A 65 -9.94 -10.76 2.96
N THR A 66 -11.02 -10.17 2.48
CA THR A 66 -11.64 -9.01 3.13
C THR A 66 -12.95 -9.37 3.83
N SER A 67 -13.24 -8.63 4.91
CA SER A 67 -14.56 -8.61 5.51
C SER A 67 -15.61 -8.10 4.50
N ARG A 68 -16.86 -8.53 4.63
CA ARG A 68 -17.99 -7.99 3.83
C ARG A 68 -18.18 -6.49 3.99
N TYR A 69 -17.69 -5.90 5.07
CA TYR A 69 -17.79 -4.47 5.36
C TYR A 69 -16.58 -3.65 4.89
N PHE A 70 -15.53 -4.28 4.38
CA PHE A 70 -14.28 -3.65 4.00
C PHE A 70 -14.48 -2.43 3.10
N LEU A 71 -15.18 -2.58 1.97
CA LEU A 71 -15.39 -1.48 1.04
C LEU A 71 -16.20 -0.34 1.64
N LYS A 72 -17.20 -0.67 2.49
CA LYS A 72 -17.96 0.36 3.21
C LYS A 72 -17.06 1.15 4.14
N TYR A 73 -16.29 0.47 4.97
CA TYR A 73 -15.33 1.08 5.90
C TYR A 73 -14.34 2.00 5.18
N MET A 74 -13.74 1.52 4.09
CA MET A 74 -12.78 2.30 3.30
C MET A 74 -13.42 3.57 2.71
N ASN A 75 -14.62 3.45 2.15
CA ASN A 75 -15.33 4.60 1.59
C ASN A 75 -15.78 5.60 2.65
N ASP A 76 -16.30 5.13 3.78
CA ASP A 76 -16.69 5.99 4.91
C ASP A 76 -15.45 6.77 5.42
N GLY A 77 -14.31 6.10 5.59
CA GLY A 77 -13.05 6.73 5.97
C GLY A 77 -12.57 7.76 4.94
N LEU A 78 -12.62 7.41 3.64
CA LEU A 78 -12.26 8.32 2.55
C LEU A 78 -13.17 9.55 2.48
N ILE A 79 -14.41 9.44 2.85
CA ILE A 79 -15.36 10.58 2.92
C ILE A 79 -15.09 11.41 4.18
N LYS A 80 -15.08 10.76 5.34
CA LYS A 80 -14.94 11.41 6.65
C LYS A 80 -13.65 12.24 6.76
N TYR A 81 -12.54 11.71 6.30
CA TYR A 81 -11.21 12.32 6.45
C TYR A 81 -10.71 13.01 5.18
N LYS A 82 -11.57 13.27 4.20
CA LYS A 82 -11.21 13.91 2.93
C LYS A 82 -10.36 15.18 3.10
N ASN A 83 -10.73 16.03 4.05
CA ASN A 83 -10.09 17.32 4.29
C ASN A 83 -9.09 17.31 5.47
N SER A 84 -8.93 16.17 6.15
CA SER A 84 -8.06 16.06 7.34
C SER A 84 -6.59 15.90 6.91
N LYS A 85 -5.81 16.98 6.97
CA LYS A 85 -4.41 17.01 6.52
C LYS A 85 -3.51 16.00 7.26
N ASN A 86 -3.84 15.69 8.51
CA ASN A 86 -3.06 14.77 9.36
C ASN A 86 -3.38 13.28 9.13
N VAL A 87 -4.38 12.96 8.27
CA VAL A 87 -4.73 11.59 7.93
C VAL A 87 -4.27 11.30 6.52
N ALA A 88 -3.21 10.52 6.37
CA ALA A 88 -2.61 10.18 5.07
C ALA A 88 -3.29 8.99 4.39
N SER A 89 -3.79 8.02 5.17
CA SER A 89 -4.37 6.78 4.65
C SER A 89 -5.40 6.16 5.60
N ILE A 90 -6.21 5.26 5.08
CA ILE A 90 -7.15 4.42 5.82
C ILE A 90 -6.67 2.98 5.67
N HIS A 91 -6.68 2.20 6.75
CA HIS A 91 -6.20 0.82 6.77
C HIS A 91 -7.31 -0.13 7.15
N GLY A 92 -7.39 -1.28 6.48
CA GLY A 92 -8.38 -2.32 6.76
C GLY A 92 -7.86 -3.44 7.65
N TYR A 93 -6.56 -3.47 7.91
CA TYR A 93 -5.94 -4.45 8.79
C TYR A 93 -5.58 -3.84 10.16
N SER A 94 -5.71 -4.64 11.19
CA SER A 94 -5.22 -4.32 12.52
C SER A 94 -4.52 -5.54 13.10
N TYR A 95 -3.31 -5.33 13.60
CA TYR A 95 -2.61 -6.37 14.34
C TYR A 95 -3.43 -6.80 15.56
N PRO A 96 -3.33 -8.07 15.99
CA PRO A 96 -4.00 -8.53 17.21
C PRO A 96 -3.72 -7.59 18.38
N ASN A 97 -4.76 -7.13 19.03
CA ASN A 97 -4.68 -6.20 20.16
C ASN A 97 -5.85 -6.39 21.12
N ASN A 98 -5.75 -5.81 22.29
CA ASN A 98 -6.78 -5.86 23.33
C ASN A 98 -7.79 -4.69 23.25
N LEU A 99 -7.76 -3.87 22.21
CA LEU A 99 -8.60 -2.66 22.09
C LEU A 99 -10.08 -3.01 21.94
N THR A 100 -10.40 -4.18 21.39
CA THR A 100 -11.78 -4.69 21.28
C THR A 100 -12.46 -4.82 22.63
N LYS A 101 -11.72 -5.19 23.70
CA LYS A 101 -12.22 -5.24 25.07
C LYS A 101 -12.65 -3.84 25.57
N ARG A 102 -12.09 -2.78 25.02
CA ARG A 102 -12.39 -1.38 25.34
C ARG A 102 -13.46 -0.76 24.43
N LYS A 103 -14.11 -1.54 23.57
CA LYS A 103 -15.09 -1.05 22.56
C LYS A 103 -14.53 0.05 21.65
N ILE A 104 -13.25 0.01 21.34
CA ILE A 104 -12.61 0.91 20.38
C ILE A 104 -12.69 0.26 19.01
N TYR A 105 -13.45 0.87 18.10
CA TYR A 105 -13.72 0.35 16.76
C TYR A 105 -12.75 0.87 15.69
N TYR A 106 -12.08 1.99 15.94
CA TYR A 106 -11.06 2.57 15.08
C TYR A 106 -10.10 3.44 15.91
N PHE A 107 -8.89 3.58 15.43
CA PHE A 107 -7.85 4.38 16.09
C PHE A 107 -6.89 4.93 15.04
N PHE A 108 -6.09 5.91 15.44
CA PHE A 108 -5.04 6.47 14.60
C PHE A 108 -3.69 5.93 15.02
N LEU A 109 -2.86 5.60 14.03
CA LEU A 109 -1.47 5.23 14.21
C LEU A 109 -0.59 6.13 13.36
N ARG A 110 0.65 6.30 13.76
CA ARG A 110 1.68 6.85 12.90
C ARG A 110 2.08 5.77 11.89
N GLY A 111 2.28 6.19 10.64
CA GLY A 111 2.69 5.31 9.57
C GLY A 111 1.56 4.80 8.69
N SER A 112 1.94 4.16 7.62
CA SER A 112 1.03 3.58 6.64
C SER A 112 1.26 2.09 6.48
N ASP A 113 0.19 1.33 6.47
CA ASP A 113 0.18 -0.10 6.19
C ASP A 113 -0.12 -0.34 4.70
N CYS A 114 0.21 -1.54 4.20
CA CYS A 114 -0.04 -1.96 2.84
C CYS A 114 -1.14 -3.04 2.70
N TRP A 115 -1.68 -3.54 3.80
CA TRP A 115 -2.65 -4.64 3.81
C TRP A 115 -4.10 -4.14 3.76
N GLY A 116 -4.59 -3.92 2.52
CA GLY A 116 -5.91 -3.37 2.31
C GLY A 116 -6.03 -1.94 2.82
N TRP A 117 -5.70 -0.98 1.97
CA TRP A 117 -5.58 0.41 2.35
C TRP A 117 -6.24 1.36 1.34
N ALA A 118 -6.43 2.60 1.73
CA ALA A 118 -6.96 3.64 0.87
C ALA A 118 -6.27 4.97 1.14
N THR A 119 -6.18 5.81 0.11
CA THR A 119 -5.56 7.15 0.22
C THR A 119 -6.13 8.13 -0.78
N TRP A 120 -5.69 9.39 -0.69
CA TRP A 120 -6.06 10.51 -1.54
C TRP A 120 -4.86 11.07 -2.29
N LYS A 121 -5.13 11.77 -3.40
CA LYS A 121 -4.10 12.49 -4.17
C LYS A 121 -3.29 13.45 -3.30
N ARG A 122 -3.95 14.12 -2.33
CA ARG A 122 -3.30 15.06 -1.40
C ARG A 122 -2.23 14.43 -0.50
N ALA A 123 -2.38 13.14 -0.16
CA ALA A 123 -1.41 12.41 0.63
C ALA A 123 -0.39 11.67 -0.26
N TRP A 124 -0.87 10.97 -1.28
CA TRP A 124 -0.02 10.21 -2.18
C TRP A 124 1.02 11.05 -2.94
N LYS A 125 0.80 12.35 -3.10
CA LYS A 125 1.80 13.26 -3.71
C LYS A 125 3.14 13.30 -2.97
N TYR A 126 3.18 12.87 -1.70
CA TYR A 126 4.40 12.79 -0.90
C TYR A 126 5.17 11.48 -1.10
N TYR A 127 4.58 10.47 -1.76
CA TYR A 127 5.27 9.22 -2.04
C TYR A 127 6.59 9.47 -2.75
N ASN A 128 7.68 8.98 -2.15
CA ASN A 128 9.02 9.17 -2.67
C ASN A 128 9.68 7.83 -3.01
N TYR A 129 10.25 7.73 -4.19
CA TYR A 129 10.99 6.53 -4.64
C TYR A 129 12.39 6.43 -4.05
N ASP A 130 12.95 7.54 -3.61
CA ASP A 130 14.34 7.69 -3.16
C ASP A 130 14.48 7.30 -1.70
N SER A 131 14.89 6.05 -1.45
CA SER A 131 15.07 5.52 -0.12
C SER A 131 16.23 6.18 0.64
N GLU A 132 17.28 6.64 -0.05
CA GLU A 132 18.41 7.34 0.56
C GLU A 132 17.96 8.69 1.11
N LYS A 133 17.21 9.44 0.32
CA LYS A 133 16.62 10.71 0.75
C LYS A 133 15.67 10.52 1.94
N LEU A 134 14.79 9.52 1.90
CA LEU A 134 13.87 9.20 3.00
C LEU A 134 14.64 8.85 4.28
N TYR A 135 15.63 7.96 4.18
CA TYR A 135 16.48 7.58 5.30
C TYR A 135 17.23 8.78 5.89
N SER A 136 17.86 9.60 5.04
CA SER A 136 18.56 10.83 5.45
C SER A 136 17.64 11.79 6.19
N GLN A 137 16.39 11.97 5.74
CA GLN A 137 15.41 12.83 6.41
C GLN A 137 15.03 12.30 7.80
N ILE A 138 14.85 10.98 7.97
CA ILE A 138 14.55 10.36 9.27
C ILE A 138 15.71 10.59 10.24
N MET A 139 16.95 10.34 9.79
CA MET A 139 18.15 10.55 10.62
C MET A 139 18.33 12.02 11.00
N LYS A 140 18.25 12.94 10.02
CA LYS A 140 18.41 14.38 10.25
C LYS A 140 17.38 14.95 11.23
N ARG A 141 16.14 14.42 11.21
CA ARG A 141 15.07 14.84 12.12
C ARG A 141 15.12 14.14 13.47
N ASN A 142 16.02 13.19 13.65
CA ASN A 142 16.15 12.36 14.86
C ASN A 142 14.85 11.67 15.30
N ILE A 143 14.08 11.16 14.31
CA ILE A 143 12.78 10.52 14.55
C ILE A 143 12.80 8.99 14.35
N SER A 144 13.99 8.37 14.42
CA SER A 144 14.14 6.92 14.20
C SER A 144 13.34 6.09 15.20
N LYS A 145 13.29 6.53 16.45
CA LYS A 145 12.52 5.84 17.50
C LYS A 145 11.02 5.84 17.18
N GLU A 146 10.46 6.99 16.80
CA GLU A 146 9.06 7.13 16.43
C GLU A 146 8.75 6.36 15.15
N PHE A 147 9.64 6.42 14.17
CA PHE A 147 9.53 5.69 12.91
C PHE A 147 9.55 4.17 13.13
N ASN A 148 10.30 3.70 14.13
CA ASN A 148 10.38 2.29 14.54
C ASN A 148 9.28 1.90 15.57
N PHE A 149 8.18 2.65 15.66
CA PHE A 149 7.11 2.41 16.65
C PHE A 149 7.67 2.23 18.07
N ASN A 150 8.43 3.22 18.55
CA ASN A 150 9.13 3.17 19.83
C ASN A 150 10.08 1.95 19.94
N ASN A 151 10.77 1.62 18.84
CA ASN A 151 11.69 0.49 18.70
C ASN A 151 11.03 -0.90 18.80
N SER A 152 9.71 -1.00 18.56
CA SER A 152 9.03 -2.30 18.50
C SER A 152 9.29 -3.06 17.21
N TYR A 153 9.71 -2.36 16.15
CA TYR A 153 10.11 -2.96 14.87
C TYR A 153 11.16 -2.10 14.16
N ASP A 154 12.15 -2.73 13.51
CA ASP A 154 13.26 -2.02 12.86
C ASP A 154 12.92 -1.59 11.41
N TYR A 155 12.03 -0.61 11.27
CA TYR A 155 11.69 -0.01 9.98
C TYR A 155 12.84 0.79 9.37
N THR A 156 13.70 1.40 10.20
CA THR A 156 14.91 2.06 9.71
C THR A 156 15.88 1.08 9.08
N GLY A 157 16.08 -0.09 9.68
CA GLY A 157 16.85 -1.18 9.10
C GLY A 157 16.23 -1.71 7.80
N MET A 158 14.90 -1.86 7.74
CA MET A 158 14.21 -2.26 6.53
C MET A 158 14.41 -1.24 5.39
N LEU A 159 14.36 0.06 5.67
CA LEU A 159 14.64 1.11 4.70
C LEU A 159 16.10 1.11 4.24
N LYS A 160 17.05 0.87 5.16
CA LYS A 160 18.48 0.70 4.84
C LYS A 160 18.73 -0.51 3.94
N GLN A 161 18.05 -1.63 4.19
CA GLN A 161 18.09 -2.80 3.30
C GLN A 161 17.54 -2.50 1.90
N ASN A 162 16.54 -1.62 1.81
CA ASN A 162 15.99 -1.17 0.53
C ASN A 162 17.02 -0.35 -0.26
N ILE A 163 17.79 0.53 0.39
CA ILE A 163 18.93 1.25 -0.20
C ILE A 163 19.98 0.26 -0.73
N GLN A 164 20.29 -0.77 0.05
CA GLN A 164 21.25 -1.83 -0.31
C GLN A 164 20.71 -2.82 -1.36
N LYS A 165 19.50 -2.62 -1.88
CA LYS A 165 18.81 -3.53 -2.83
C LYS A 165 18.60 -4.95 -2.29
N LYS A 166 18.63 -5.16 -0.98
CA LYS A 166 18.35 -6.44 -0.31
C LYS A 166 16.85 -6.72 -0.22
N ASN A 167 16.02 -5.70 -0.34
CA ASN A 167 14.57 -5.81 -0.52
C ASN A 167 14.09 -4.76 -1.54
N ASN A 168 12.90 -4.98 -2.11
CA ASN A 168 12.24 -4.08 -3.07
C ASN A 168 10.88 -3.59 -2.53
N SER A 169 10.75 -3.43 -1.21
CA SER A 169 9.50 -3.02 -0.60
C SER A 169 9.10 -1.59 -1.03
N TRP A 170 8.00 -1.47 -1.72
CA TRP A 170 7.36 -0.19 -2.01
C TRP A 170 6.69 0.38 -0.75
N ALA A 171 6.22 -0.51 0.13
CA ALA A 171 5.48 -0.16 1.33
C ALA A 171 6.32 0.62 2.34
N ILE A 172 7.60 0.22 2.56
CA ILE A 172 8.48 0.97 3.45
C ILE A 172 8.77 2.39 2.94
N LYS A 173 8.76 2.59 1.62
CA LYS A 173 8.89 3.94 1.03
C LYS A 173 7.63 4.77 1.27
N TRP A 174 6.46 4.16 1.14
CA TRP A 174 5.20 4.83 1.47
C TRP A 174 5.11 5.17 2.95
N TYR A 175 5.52 4.26 3.80
CA TYR A 175 5.58 4.47 5.25
C TYR A 175 6.53 5.63 5.65
N ALA A 176 7.66 5.77 4.94
CA ALA A 176 8.67 6.78 5.20
C ALA A 176 8.39 8.15 4.53
N SER A 177 7.39 8.22 3.64
CA SER A 177 7.04 9.41 2.86
C SER A 177 6.04 10.29 3.59
#